data_eeb7e8ff9388c1876f372d90bff22e8d
#
_entry.id   eeb7e8ff9388c1876f372d90bff22e8d
#
_cell.length_a   1.000
_cell.length_b   1.000
_cell.length_c   1.000
_cell.angle_alpha   90.00
_cell.angle_beta   90.00
_cell.angle_gamma   90.00
#
_symmetry.space_group_name_H-M   'P 1'
#
loop_
_entity.id
_entity.type
_entity.pdbx_description
1 polymer ?
#
loop_
_entity_poly.entity_id
_entity_poly.type
_entity_poly.pdbx_seq_one_letter_code
_entity_poly.pdbx_strand_id
1 'polypeptide(L)'
;MKNRLILTLIYIIFFFNSNLLSEENKILKVGLLAPLSGPYSELGNSLVHSLQLALEEIGNKEIFIIPRDSGFNNKKKLDLAIQDIKLQGVKVIIGPITHEEFNHVKEYNDLIFISPSNINPKFTNNIISVGVSLESQLLVLTDFIKKQKIN
;
A
#
# COMPACT_ATOMS: atom_id res chain seq x y z
N MET A 1 -62.70 1.35 10.96
CA MET A 1 -61.68 0.34 11.40
C MET A 1 -60.66 0.03 10.29
N LYS A 2 -61.03 -0.14 9.04
CA LYS A 2 -60.13 -0.47 7.89
C LYS A 2 -58.95 0.51 7.69
N ASN A 3 -59.19 1.83 7.80
CA ASN A 3 -58.13 2.85 7.60
C ASN A 3 -57.09 2.89 8.73
N ARG A 4 -57.45 2.52 9.93
CA ARG A 4 -56.49 2.44 11.04
C ARG A 4 -55.51 1.29 10.91
N LEU A 5 -56.00 0.16 10.36
CA LEU A 5 -55.21 -1.03 10.10
C LEU A 5 -54.18 -0.80 8.98
N ILE A 6 -54.54 -0.04 7.94
CA ILE A 6 -53.63 0.32 6.85
C ILE A 6 -52.53 1.26 7.35
N LEU A 7 -52.87 2.25 8.19
CA LEU A 7 -51.89 3.17 8.78
C LEU A 7 -50.86 2.47 9.68
N THR A 8 -51.33 1.49 10.48
CA THR A 8 -50.41 0.69 11.32
C THR A 8 -49.52 -0.22 10.47
N LEU A 9 -50.02 -0.77 9.38
CA LEU A 9 -49.21 -1.59 8.47
C LEU A 9 -48.11 -0.76 7.77
N ILE A 10 -48.43 0.45 7.32
CA ILE A 10 -47.49 1.38 6.71
C ILE A 10 -46.41 1.82 7.73
N TYR A 11 -46.79 2.05 8.98
CA TYR A 11 -45.86 2.42 10.07
C TYR A 11 -44.89 1.28 10.36
N ILE A 12 -45.35 0.03 10.39
CA ILE A 12 -44.47 -1.15 10.60
C ILE A 12 -43.51 -1.32 9.42
N ILE A 13 -43.95 -1.14 8.17
CA ILE A 13 -43.08 -1.24 6.99
C ILE A 13 -42.00 -0.16 7.00
N PHE A 14 -42.33 1.05 7.47
CA PHE A 14 -41.34 2.16 7.56
C PHE A 14 -40.30 1.92 8.66
N PHE A 15 -40.69 1.31 9.78
CA PHE A 15 -39.73 0.99 10.86
C PHE A 15 -38.83 -0.21 10.57
N PHE A 16 -39.26 -1.14 9.72
CA PHE A 16 -38.43 -2.29 9.35
C PHE A 16 -37.36 -1.98 8.30
N ASN A 17 -37.44 -0.83 7.59
CA ASN A 17 -36.44 -0.45 6.59
C ASN A 17 -35.27 0.37 7.12
N SER A 18 -35.19 0.67 8.42
CA SER A 18 -34.16 1.57 8.96
C SER A 18 -32.89 0.90 9.45
N ASN A 19 -32.69 -0.40 9.29
CA ASN A 19 -31.52 -1.11 9.84
C ASN A 19 -30.72 -1.94 8.81
N LEU A 20 -30.71 -1.55 7.54
CA LEU A 20 -29.84 -2.15 6.53
C LEU A 20 -28.73 -1.19 6.09
N LEU A 21 -28.18 -0.42 7.04
CA LEU A 21 -26.80 0.05 6.92
C LEU A 21 -25.92 -1.11 7.40
N SER A 22 -25.74 -2.10 6.55
CA SER A 22 -24.63 -3.02 6.65
C SER A 22 -23.37 -2.16 6.64
N GLU A 23 -22.66 -2.08 7.73
CA GLU A 23 -21.31 -1.60 7.78
C GLU A 23 -20.54 -2.56 6.87
N GLU A 24 -20.34 -2.15 5.61
CA GLU A 24 -19.53 -2.85 4.65
C GLU A 24 -18.12 -2.83 5.23
N ASN A 25 -17.68 -3.93 5.85
CA ASN A 25 -16.30 -4.10 6.30
C ASN A 25 -15.41 -3.86 5.10
N LYS A 26 -14.92 -2.63 4.98
CA LYS A 26 -14.19 -2.15 3.83
C LYS A 26 -12.77 -2.72 3.90
N ILE A 27 -12.60 -3.93 3.37
CA ILE A 27 -11.30 -4.58 3.27
C ILE A 27 -10.36 -3.67 2.48
N LEU A 28 -9.29 -3.23 3.12
CA LEU A 28 -8.22 -2.46 2.49
C LEU A 28 -7.26 -3.44 1.81
N LYS A 29 -7.29 -3.47 0.49
CA LYS A 29 -6.34 -4.23 -0.31
C LYS A 29 -5.13 -3.36 -0.63
N VAL A 30 -3.94 -3.86 -0.28
CA VAL A 30 -2.64 -3.22 -0.55
C VAL A 30 -1.81 -4.16 -1.40
N GLY A 31 -1.30 -3.69 -2.53
CA GLY A 31 -0.39 -4.45 -3.36
C GLY A 31 1.02 -4.45 -2.76
N LEU A 32 1.78 -5.49 -3.05
CA LEU A 32 3.21 -5.54 -2.77
C LEU A 32 3.94 -5.91 -4.06
N LEU A 33 4.80 -5.02 -4.53
CA LEU A 33 5.73 -5.27 -5.64
C LEU A 33 7.14 -5.49 -5.07
N ALA A 34 7.60 -6.73 -5.12
CA ALA A 34 8.91 -7.12 -4.63
C ALA A 34 9.52 -8.17 -5.57
N PRO A 35 10.85 -8.30 -5.64
CA PRO A 35 11.50 -9.37 -6.38
C PRO A 35 11.32 -10.68 -5.64
N LEU A 36 10.26 -11.43 -5.95
CA LEU A 36 9.96 -12.72 -5.30
C LEU A 36 10.64 -13.91 -6.00
N SER A 37 11.28 -13.67 -7.13
CA SER A 37 12.07 -14.66 -7.88
C SER A 37 13.44 -14.10 -8.28
N GLY A 38 14.38 -15.02 -8.64
CA GLY A 38 15.72 -14.65 -9.08
C GLY A 38 16.68 -14.30 -7.93
N PRO A 39 17.80 -13.61 -8.23
CA PRO A 39 18.91 -13.42 -7.28
C PRO A 39 18.56 -12.54 -6.08
N TYR A 40 17.50 -11.77 -6.13
CA TYR A 40 17.06 -10.89 -5.04
C TYR A 40 15.79 -11.38 -4.33
N SER A 41 15.43 -12.65 -4.54
CA SER A 41 14.22 -13.23 -3.92
C SER A 41 14.26 -13.23 -2.39
N GLU A 42 15.44 -13.35 -1.78
CA GLU A 42 15.59 -13.24 -0.33
C GLU A 42 15.16 -11.87 0.21
N LEU A 43 15.53 -10.79 -0.51
CA LEU A 43 15.10 -9.43 -0.15
C LEU A 43 13.57 -9.28 -0.27
N GLY A 44 12.99 -9.77 -1.36
CA GLY A 44 11.56 -9.76 -1.57
C GLY A 44 10.79 -10.53 -0.50
N ASN A 45 11.26 -11.75 -0.17
CA ASN A 45 10.67 -12.57 0.87
C ASN A 45 10.81 -11.94 2.26
N SER A 46 11.94 -11.31 2.56
CA SER A 46 12.13 -10.56 3.83
C SER A 46 11.10 -9.45 3.97
N LEU A 47 10.79 -8.74 2.89
CA LEU A 47 9.76 -7.70 2.89
C LEU A 47 8.36 -8.29 3.12
N VAL A 48 8.03 -9.42 2.48
CA VAL A 48 6.76 -10.14 2.73
C VAL A 48 6.63 -10.49 4.21
N HIS A 49 7.66 -11.10 4.81
CA HIS A 49 7.65 -11.47 6.22
C HIS A 49 7.54 -10.25 7.15
N SER A 50 8.26 -9.17 6.83
CA SER A 50 8.18 -7.92 7.61
C SER A 50 6.77 -7.34 7.62
N LEU A 51 6.08 -7.37 6.47
CA LEU A 51 4.69 -6.91 6.36
C LEU A 51 3.72 -7.84 7.10
N GLN A 52 3.95 -9.14 7.08
CA GLN A 52 3.14 -10.09 7.85
C GLN A 52 3.26 -9.82 9.35
N LEU A 53 4.48 -9.65 9.85
CA LEU A 53 4.72 -9.30 11.27
C LEU A 53 4.06 -7.97 11.64
N ALA A 54 4.17 -6.96 10.79
CA ALA A 54 3.52 -5.67 11.03
C ALA A 54 1.99 -5.79 11.08
N LEU A 55 1.39 -6.60 10.21
CA LEU A 55 -0.06 -6.85 10.23
C LEU A 55 -0.50 -7.59 11.49
N GLU A 56 0.30 -8.55 11.95
CA GLU A 56 0.05 -9.26 13.23
C GLU A 56 0.12 -8.30 14.40
N GLU A 57 1.10 -7.39 14.44
CA GLU A 57 1.24 -6.39 15.50
C GLU A 57 0.09 -5.38 15.50
N ILE A 58 -0.33 -4.91 14.33
CA ILE A 58 -1.48 -4.01 14.17
C ILE A 58 -2.78 -4.71 14.57
N GLY A 59 -2.89 -6.02 14.40
CA GLY A 59 -4.07 -6.82 14.73
C GLY A 59 -5.31 -6.49 13.88
N ASN A 60 -5.15 -5.73 12.79
CA ASN A 60 -6.25 -5.35 11.92
C ASN A 60 -6.47 -6.41 10.83
N LYS A 61 -7.63 -7.08 10.90
CA LYS A 61 -8.02 -8.12 9.95
C LYS A 61 -8.62 -7.60 8.65
N GLU A 62 -8.77 -6.28 8.51
CA GLU A 62 -9.36 -5.64 7.33
C GLU A 62 -8.31 -5.25 6.29
N ILE A 63 -7.01 -5.43 6.59
CA ILE A 63 -5.92 -5.15 5.67
C ILE A 63 -5.44 -6.44 5.01
N PHE A 64 -5.47 -6.45 3.67
CA PHE A 64 -5.01 -7.59 2.87
C PHE A 64 -3.84 -7.18 1.99
N ILE A 65 -2.68 -7.85 2.15
CA ILE A 65 -1.51 -7.67 1.28
C ILE A 65 -1.60 -8.65 0.11
N ILE A 66 -1.42 -8.13 -1.10
CA ILE A 66 -1.43 -8.90 -2.35
C ILE A 66 -0.02 -8.85 -2.95
N PRO A 67 0.84 -9.85 -2.67
CA PRO A 67 2.20 -9.87 -3.20
C PRO A 67 2.23 -10.26 -4.67
N ARG A 68 3.08 -9.56 -5.44
CA ARG A 68 3.40 -9.86 -6.84
C ARG A 68 4.89 -9.70 -7.09
N ASP A 69 5.40 -10.59 -7.92
CA ASP A 69 6.80 -10.57 -8.33
C ASP A 69 7.08 -9.43 -9.31
N SER A 70 7.90 -8.46 -8.90
CA SER A 70 8.34 -7.37 -9.79
C SER A 70 9.31 -7.85 -10.87
N GLY A 71 9.93 -9.02 -10.67
CA GLY A 71 10.85 -9.64 -11.62
C GLY A 71 12.22 -8.96 -11.71
N PHE A 72 12.55 -8.08 -10.76
CA PHE A 72 13.80 -7.34 -10.64
C PHE A 72 14.30 -6.79 -11.99
N ASN A 73 14.06 -5.52 -12.25
CA ASN A 73 14.42 -4.82 -13.50
C ASN A 73 13.84 -5.45 -14.79
N ASN A 74 12.79 -6.25 -14.65
CA ASN A 74 12.08 -6.81 -15.80
C ASN A 74 10.77 -6.02 -16.03
N LYS A 75 10.82 -5.03 -16.92
CA LYS A 75 9.67 -4.18 -17.21
C LYS A 75 8.40 -4.97 -17.51
N LYS A 76 8.49 -6.02 -18.33
CA LYS A 76 7.32 -6.81 -18.73
C LYS A 76 6.68 -7.52 -17.53
N LYS A 77 7.48 -8.10 -16.63
CA LYS A 77 6.96 -8.72 -15.42
C LYS A 77 6.36 -7.69 -14.48
N LEU A 78 7.02 -6.56 -14.32
CA LEU A 78 6.53 -5.44 -13.50
C LEU A 78 5.17 -4.94 -14.00
N ASP A 79 5.03 -4.68 -15.29
CA ASP A 79 3.78 -4.22 -15.91
C ASP A 79 2.65 -5.24 -15.71
N LEU A 80 2.92 -6.54 -15.90
CA LEU A 80 1.93 -7.60 -15.66
C LEU A 80 1.53 -7.68 -14.18
N ALA A 81 2.48 -7.56 -13.27
CA ALA A 81 2.23 -7.55 -11.84
C ALA A 81 1.34 -6.36 -11.43
N ILE A 82 1.63 -5.16 -11.93
CA ILE A 82 0.83 -3.96 -11.67
C ILE A 82 -0.59 -4.12 -12.23
N GLN A 83 -0.74 -4.62 -13.46
CA GLN A 83 -2.05 -4.84 -14.06
C GLN A 83 -2.89 -5.82 -13.23
N ASP A 84 -2.30 -6.92 -12.78
CA ASP A 84 -3.00 -7.90 -11.95
C ASP A 84 -3.44 -7.30 -10.61
N ILE A 85 -2.57 -6.52 -9.94
CA ILE A 85 -2.91 -5.78 -8.73
C ILE A 85 -4.07 -4.81 -8.98
N LYS A 86 -4.06 -4.07 -10.08
CA LYS A 86 -5.14 -3.14 -10.47
C LYS A 86 -6.47 -3.84 -10.68
N LEU A 87 -6.47 -5.00 -11.33
CA LEU A 87 -7.68 -5.80 -11.56
C LEU A 87 -8.35 -6.25 -10.24
N GLN A 88 -7.59 -6.35 -9.16
CA GLN A 88 -8.10 -6.67 -7.83
C GLN A 88 -8.61 -5.44 -7.05
N GLY A 89 -8.67 -4.27 -7.70
CA GLY A 89 -9.19 -3.02 -7.13
C GLY A 89 -8.23 -2.30 -6.19
N VAL A 90 -6.94 -2.68 -6.19
CA VAL A 90 -5.90 -2.05 -5.36
C VAL A 90 -5.57 -0.65 -5.88
N LYS A 91 -5.37 0.29 -4.98
CA LYS A 91 -4.94 1.66 -5.26
C LYS A 91 -3.60 2.03 -4.64
N VAL A 92 -3.19 1.31 -3.60
CA VAL A 92 -1.94 1.55 -2.87
C VAL A 92 -1.05 0.32 -3.01
N ILE A 93 0.19 0.53 -3.39
CA ILE A 93 1.18 -0.52 -3.62
C ILE A 93 2.43 -0.22 -2.81
N ILE A 94 2.90 -1.17 -2.02
CA ILE A 94 4.21 -1.12 -1.37
C ILE A 94 5.25 -1.62 -2.38
N GLY A 95 6.29 -0.84 -2.59
CA GLY A 95 7.26 -1.03 -3.68
C GLY A 95 7.13 0.05 -4.77
N PRO A 96 7.91 -0.02 -5.81
CA PRO A 96 9.02 -0.96 -6.01
C PRO A 96 10.19 -0.72 -5.04
N ILE A 97 11.12 -1.67 -5.01
CA ILE A 97 12.30 -1.59 -4.13
C ILE A 97 13.46 -0.92 -4.85
N THR A 98 13.57 -1.11 -6.15
CA THR A 98 14.72 -0.66 -6.94
C THR A 98 14.46 0.68 -7.61
N HIS A 99 15.54 1.46 -7.76
CA HIS A 99 15.47 2.77 -8.40
C HIS A 99 15.08 2.68 -9.88
N GLU A 100 15.54 1.67 -10.58
CA GLU A 100 15.27 1.46 -11.99
C GLU A 100 13.78 1.27 -12.26
N GLU A 101 13.10 0.58 -11.35
CA GLU A 101 11.65 0.34 -11.44
C GLU A 101 10.84 1.64 -11.24
N PHE A 102 11.38 2.67 -10.53
CA PHE A 102 10.68 3.95 -10.37
C PHE A 102 10.37 4.63 -11.69
N ASN A 103 11.27 4.54 -12.67
CA ASN A 103 11.06 5.15 -13.96
C ASN A 103 9.88 4.55 -14.71
N HIS A 104 9.49 3.32 -14.38
CA HIS A 104 8.34 2.64 -14.96
C HIS A 104 7.06 2.93 -14.19
N VAL A 105 7.10 2.89 -12.84
CA VAL A 105 5.88 3.04 -12.03
C VAL A 105 5.34 4.47 -11.99
N LYS A 106 6.17 5.49 -12.22
CA LYS A 106 5.72 6.89 -12.28
C LYS A 106 4.68 7.17 -13.37
N GLU A 107 4.56 6.30 -14.38
CA GLU A 107 3.58 6.42 -15.45
C GLU A 107 2.16 6.02 -14.99
N TYR A 108 2.03 5.29 -13.89
CA TYR A 108 0.75 4.81 -13.33
C TYR A 108 0.14 5.83 -12.36
N ASN A 109 -0.36 6.95 -12.88
CA ASN A 109 -0.87 8.08 -12.10
C ASN A 109 -2.14 7.77 -11.27
N ASP A 110 -2.79 6.65 -11.54
CA ASP A 110 -3.98 6.18 -10.83
C ASP A 110 -3.67 5.29 -9.62
N LEU A 111 -2.38 5.05 -9.35
CA LEU A 111 -1.86 4.26 -8.24
C LEU A 111 -0.93 5.10 -7.37
N ILE A 112 -0.89 4.79 -6.07
CA ILE A 112 0.07 5.34 -5.11
C ILE A 112 1.07 4.25 -4.75
N PHE A 113 2.36 4.57 -4.87
CA PHE A 113 3.45 3.68 -4.52
C PHE A 113 4.13 4.15 -3.24
N ILE A 114 4.27 3.26 -2.26
CA ILE A 114 5.02 3.48 -1.03
C ILE A 114 6.30 2.66 -1.14
N SER A 115 7.42 3.31 -1.42
CA SER A 115 8.68 2.62 -1.66
C SER A 115 9.57 2.62 -0.42
N PRO A 116 10.08 1.47 0.00
CA PRO A 116 11.09 1.36 1.05
C PRO A 116 12.51 1.75 0.58
N SER A 117 12.65 2.15 -0.69
CA SER A 117 13.95 2.58 -1.22
C SER A 117 14.51 3.79 -0.48
N ASN A 118 15.83 3.81 -0.34
CA ASN A 118 16.58 4.94 0.19
C ASN A 118 16.87 6.06 -0.83
N ILE A 119 16.43 5.88 -2.08
CA ILE A 119 16.57 6.87 -3.14
C ILE A 119 15.27 7.65 -3.24
N ASN A 120 15.35 8.96 -3.04
CA ASN A 120 14.18 9.83 -3.20
C ASN A 120 13.92 10.07 -4.70
N PRO A 121 12.79 9.62 -5.25
CA PRO A 121 12.42 9.93 -6.62
C PRO A 121 12.01 11.41 -6.67
N LYS A 122 12.92 12.26 -7.14
CA LYS A 122 12.64 13.69 -7.28
C LYS A 122 11.41 13.89 -8.21
N PHE A 123 10.41 14.64 -7.72
CA PHE A 123 9.27 15.13 -8.52
C PHE A 123 8.30 14.08 -9.06
N THR A 124 7.89 13.12 -8.24
CA THR A 124 6.78 12.23 -8.57
C THR A 124 5.61 12.46 -7.63
N ASN A 125 4.40 12.58 -8.20
CA ASN A 125 3.19 12.83 -7.41
C ASN A 125 2.57 11.55 -6.82
N ASN A 126 3.01 10.40 -7.31
CA ASN A 126 2.42 9.10 -6.99
C ASN A 126 3.39 8.14 -6.27
N ILE A 127 4.61 8.58 -5.93
CA ILE A 127 5.58 7.77 -5.20
C ILE A 127 5.96 8.44 -3.89
N ILE A 128 5.75 7.74 -2.79
CA ILE A 128 6.16 8.13 -1.44
C ILE A 128 7.35 7.25 -1.04
N SER A 129 8.52 7.85 -0.89
CA SER A 129 9.70 7.14 -0.39
C SER A 129 9.73 7.19 1.15
N VAL A 130 9.83 6.03 1.78
CA VAL A 130 9.89 5.88 3.25
C VAL A 130 11.26 5.40 3.73
N GLY A 131 12.19 5.13 2.81
CA GLY A 131 13.57 4.76 3.15
C GLY A 131 14.38 5.95 3.64
N VAL A 132 15.38 5.68 4.47
CA VAL A 132 16.33 6.70 4.95
C VAL A 132 17.32 7.03 3.84
N SER A 133 17.24 8.22 3.28
CA SER A 133 18.14 8.64 2.19
C SER A 133 19.58 8.89 2.66
N LEU A 134 20.53 8.73 1.75
CA LEU A 134 21.94 9.07 2.03
C LEU A 134 22.08 10.53 2.46
N GLU A 135 21.33 11.43 1.86
CA GLU A 135 21.31 12.85 2.22
C GLU A 135 20.90 13.06 3.67
N SER A 136 19.82 12.42 4.12
CA SER A 136 19.38 12.47 5.53
C SER A 136 20.43 11.93 6.48
N GLN A 137 21.10 10.83 6.11
CA GLN A 137 22.18 10.25 6.91
C GLN A 137 23.37 11.19 7.04
N LEU A 138 23.78 11.80 5.92
CA LEU A 138 24.89 12.77 5.92
C LEU A 138 24.56 14.03 6.71
N LEU A 139 23.34 14.53 6.64
CA LEU A 139 22.89 15.67 7.45
C LEU A 139 23.00 15.38 8.95
N VAL A 140 22.47 14.23 9.39
CA VAL A 140 22.54 13.82 10.80
C VAL A 140 23.99 13.64 11.26
N LEU A 141 24.83 12.99 10.44
CA LEU A 141 26.27 12.82 10.74
C LEU A 141 26.99 14.15 10.85
N THR A 142 26.74 15.07 9.91
CA THR A 142 27.34 16.41 9.90
C THR A 142 26.95 17.21 11.15
N ASP A 143 25.70 17.16 11.53
CA ASP A 143 25.18 17.80 12.75
C ASP A 143 25.81 17.20 14.01
N PHE A 144 25.98 15.89 14.06
CA PHE A 144 26.62 15.19 15.15
C PHE A 144 28.09 15.66 15.29
N ILE A 145 28.86 15.65 14.18
CA ILE A 145 30.28 16.10 14.15
C ILE A 145 30.40 17.55 14.64
N LYS A 146 29.53 18.45 14.15
CA LYS A 146 29.53 19.86 14.58
C LYS A 146 29.23 20.00 16.08
N LYS A 147 28.23 19.27 16.61
CA LYS A 147 27.90 19.30 18.04
C LYS A 147 28.98 18.75 18.92
N GLN A 148 29.73 17.76 18.48
CA GLN A 148 30.85 17.16 19.22
C GLN A 148 32.14 17.95 19.06
N LYS A 149 32.17 19.03 18.26
CA LYS A 149 33.39 19.83 17.96
C LYS A 149 34.56 18.95 17.47
N ILE A 150 34.26 17.89 16.73
CA ILE A 150 35.26 17.04 16.10
C ILE A 150 35.77 17.78 14.85
N ASN A 151 37.08 18.10 14.82
CA ASN A 151 37.75 18.73 13.69
C ASN A 151 38.31 17.68 12.73
#